data_ede78b7183536642d07fb959a19950ab
#
_entry.id   ede78b7183536642d07fb959a19950ab
#
_cell.length_a   1.000
_cell.length_b   1.000
_cell.length_c   1.000
_cell.angle_alpha   90.00
_cell.angle_beta   90.00
_cell.angle_gamma   90.00
#
_symmetry.space_group_name_H-M   'P 1'
#
loop_
_entity.id
_entity.type
_entity.pdbx_description
1 polymer ?
#
loop_
_entity_poly.entity_id
_entity_poly.type
_entity_poly.pdbx_seq_one_letter_code
_entity_poly.pdbx_strand_id
1 'polypeptide(L)'
;MPTMDFEIYLPTEAGTAALQAAMEDLTYWEDRAGVEMAVVMPSPTPHPNHRALIDTLAGNPRWIPCAQVNPQHGEQAVAEFRQAVTEFGCRMLKLMPSIYNTPPTSPNARALMDVARELGVAVNIHSTGNNGDPLEIGALARRYPDVPIIMDHMGYRNDGRTAILAAQDNPNIYLGTTIASFEPSFIANAIQEVGAERIIFGSNLPNCYPDLAIEAIRRGKFGEEVEALILGGNLARMLGIA
;
A
#
# COMPACT_ATOMS: atom_id res chain seq x y z
N MET A 1 -16.81 -10.06 4.64
CA MET A 1 -15.97 -8.85 4.58
C MET A 1 -15.70 -8.57 3.11
N PRO A 2 -15.65 -7.29 2.68
CA PRO A 2 -15.38 -6.97 1.28
C PRO A 2 -13.97 -7.41 0.86
N THR A 3 -13.82 -7.81 -0.40
CA THR A 3 -12.49 -7.98 -1.01
C THR A 3 -11.92 -6.60 -1.28
N MET A 4 -10.72 -6.32 -0.76
CA MET A 4 -10.12 -4.98 -0.79
C MET A 4 -8.68 -5.04 -1.29
N ASP A 5 -8.37 -4.25 -2.31
CA ASP A 5 -7.01 -4.06 -2.81
C ASP A 5 -6.35 -2.86 -2.13
N PHE A 6 -5.15 -3.05 -1.54
CA PHE A 6 -4.49 -1.94 -0.86
C PHE A 6 -3.65 -1.06 -1.79
N GLU A 7 -3.45 -1.43 -3.06
CA GLU A 7 -2.52 -0.73 -3.94
C GLU A 7 -2.89 -0.79 -5.42
N ILE A 8 -3.50 0.31 -5.89
CA ILE A 8 -3.69 0.58 -7.31
C ILE A 8 -3.27 2.02 -7.65
N TYR A 9 -2.75 2.22 -8.86
CA TYR A 9 -2.18 3.50 -9.28
C TYR A 9 -2.99 4.18 -10.37
N LEU A 10 -3.18 5.49 -10.22
CA LEU A 10 -3.86 6.35 -11.18
C LEU A 10 -2.88 7.42 -11.71
N PRO A 11 -2.75 7.62 -13.05
CA PRO A 11 -1.81 8.58 -13.62
C PRO A 11 -2.35 10.01 -13.54
N THR A 12 -2.34 10.60 -12.34
CA THR A 12 -2.96 11.89 -12.01
C THR A 12 -2.36 13.10 -12.73
N GLU A 13 -1.18 12.94 -13.35
CA GLU A 13 -0.55 13.96 -14.19
C GLU A 13 -1.00 13.90 -15.66
N ALA A 14 -1.78 12.88 -16.03
CA ALA A 14 -2.34 12.76 -17.37
C ALA A 14 -3.48 13.77 -17.59
N GLY A 15 -3.73 14.14 -18.84
CA GLY A 15 -4.89 14.98 -19.17
C GLY A 15 -6.21 14.26 -18.84
N THR A 16 -7.29 15.03 -18.64
CA THR A 16 -8.59 14.55 -18.14
C THR A 16 -9.11 13.31 -18.88
N ALA A 17 -9.03 13.26 -20.19
CA ALA A 17 -9.52 12.11 -20.97
C ALA A 17 -8.69 10.85 -20.72
N ALA A 18 -7.36 10.97 -20.59
CA ALA A 18 -6.49 9.83 -20.30
C ALA A 18 -6.67 9.35 -18.86
N LEU A 19 -6.90 10.26 -17.92
CA LEU A 19 -7.17 9.94 -16.53
C LEU A 19 -8.52 9.20 -16.39
N GLN A 20 -9.55 9.63 -17.11
CA GLN A 20 -10.84 8.96 -17.14
C GLN A 20 -10.73 7.55 -17.75
N ALA A 21 -10.04 7.40 -18.88
CA ALA A 21 -9.80 6.09 -19.49
C ALA A 21 -9.03 5.15 -18.56
N ALA A 22 -8.01 5.65 -17.85
CA ALA A 22 -7.30 4.87 -16.85
C ALA A 22 -8.21 4.41 -15.70
N MET A 23 -9.11 5.28 -15.23
CA MET A 23 -10.06 4.92 -14.17
C MET A 23 -11.09 3.88 -14.65
N GLU A 24 -11.54 3.96 -15.89
CA GLU A 24 -12.41 2.95 -16.50
C GLU A 24 -11.71 1.59 -16.61
N ASP A 25 -10.44 1.57 -17.01
CA ASP A 25 -9.63 0.34 -17.07
C ASP A 25 -9.40 -0.28 -15.69
N LEU A 26 -9.01 0.53 -14.69
CA LEU A 26 -8.89 0.07 -13.31
C LEU A 26 -10.20 -0.52 -12.79
N THR A 27 -11.31 0.15 -13.05
CA THR A 27 -12.65 -0.32 -12.63
C THR A 27 -12.98 -1.65 -13.27
N TYR A 28 -12.72 -1.81 -14.56
CA TYR A 28 -12.95 -3.06 -15.29
C TYR A 28 -12.20 -4.25 -14.68
N TRP A 29 -10.91 -4.07 -14.38
CA TRP A 29 -10.09 -5.15 -13.83
C TRP A 29 -10.45 -5.51 -12.39
N GLU A 30 -10.76 -4.51 -11.55
CA GLU A 30 -11.22 -4.73 -10.19
C GLU A 30 -12.59 -5.42 -10.14
N ASP A 31 -13.54 -5.00 -11.00
CA ASP A 31 -14.85 -5.65 -11.13
C ASP A 31 -14.73 -7.10 -11.57
N ARG A 32 -13.89 -7.36 -12.58
CA ARG A 32 -13.61 -8.69 -13.08
C ARG A 32 -13.05 -9.61 -12.02
N ALA A 33 -12.23 -9.10 -11.14
CA ALA A 33 -11.61 -9.85 -10.05
C ALA A 33 -12.53 -10.00 -8.81
N GLY A 34 -13.65 -9.29 -8.77
CA GLY A 34 -14.57 -9.26 -7.64
C GLY A 34 -14.04 -8.43 -6.46
N VAL A 35 -13.17 -7.45 -6.73
CA VAL A 35 -12.70 -6.50 -5.72
C VAL A 35 -13.78 -5.45 -5.49
N GLU A 36 -14.20 -5.30 -4.25
CA GLU A 36 -15.30 -4.42 -3.87
C GLU A 36 -14.82 -3.02 -3.49
N MET A 37 -13.60 -2.91 -2.96
CA MET A 37 -12.99 -1.62 -2.57
C MET A 37 -11.49 -1.63 -2.91
N ALA A 38 -10.93 -0.47 -3.22
CA ALA A 38 -9.50 -0.36 -3.42
C ALA A 38 -8.93 0.98 -2.92
N VAL A 39 -7.67 0.92 -2.47
CA VAL A 39 -6.88 2.11 -2.12
C VAL A 39 -6.18 2.59 -3.37
N VAL A 40 -6.55 3.81 -3.81
CA VAL A 40 -6.07 4.42 -5.04
C VAL A 40 -5.07 5.52 -4.73
N MET A 41 -3.91 5.44 -5.37
CA MET A 41 -2.85 6.42 -5.18
C MET A 41 -2.40 7.03 -6.51
N PRO A 42 -1.87 8.26 -6.50
CA PRO A 42 -1.23 8.81 -7.70
C PRO A 42 -0.09 7.91 -8.17
N SER A 43 0.10 7.77 -9.49
CA SER A 43 1.34 7.20 -10.01
C SER A 43 2.54 8.03 -9.56
N PRO A 44 3.71 7.40 -9.28
CA PRO A 44 4.85 8.13 -8.77
C PRO A 44 5.40 9.12 -9.80
N THR A 45 5.34 10.41 -9.45
CA THR A 45 5.88 11.53 -10.23
C THR A 45 6.62 12.48 -9.28
N PRO A 46 7.44 13.43 -9.78
CA PRO A 46 8.05 14.42 -8.91
C PRO A 46 7.04 15.22 -8.09
N HIS A 47 5.84 15.47 -8.63
CA HIS A 47 4.76 16.26 -8.00
C HIS A 47 3.42 15.55 -8.17
N PRO A 48 3.08 14.54 -7.34
CA PRO A 48 1.81 13.83 -7.44
C PRO A 48 0.60 14.76 -7.25
N ASN A 49 -0.40 14.64 -8.12
CA ASN A 49 -1.56 15.55 -8.12
C ASN A 49 -2.74 14.96 -7.35
N HIS A 50 -2.80 15.27 -6.04
CA HIS A 50 -3.89 14.80 -5.17
C HIS A 50 -5.25 15.39 -5.56
N ARG A 51 -5.31 16.65 -6.05
CA ARG A 51 -6.57 17.26 -6.47
C ARG A 51 -7.19 16.45 -7.62
N ALA A 52 -6.39 16.13 -8.65
CA ALA A 52 -6.88 15.32 -9.77
C ALA A 52 -7.31 13.90 -9.32
N LEU A 53 -6.60 13.30 -8.35
CA LEU A 53 -7.02 12.04 -7.73
C LEU A 53 -8.42 12.18 -7.13
N ILE A 54 -8.62 13.13 -6.23
CA ILE A 54 -9.88 13.30 -5.50
C ILE A 54 -11.03 13.63 -6.44
N ASP A 55 -10.82 14.54 -7.40
CA ASP A 55 -11.85 14.90 -8.38
C ASP A 55 -12.27 13.69 -9.24
N THR A 56 -11.33 12.77 -9.53
CA THR A 56 -11.62 11.52 -10.27
C THR A 56 -12.37 10.50 -9.42
N LEU A 57 -12.04 10.37 -8.13
CA LEU A 57 -12.66 9.40 -7.23
C LEU A 57 -13.98 9.90 -6.63
N ALA A 58 -14.32 11.18 -6.81
CA ALA A 58 -15.43 11.84 -6.15
C ALA A 58 -16.76 11.10 -6.34
N GLY A 59 -17.47 10.91 -5.22
CA GLY A 59 -18.81 10.31 -5.21
C GLY A 59 -18.85 8.79 -5.24
N ASN A 60 -17.71 8.10 -5.30
CA ASN A 60 -17.69 6.64 -5.23
C ASN A 60 -16.89 6.14 -4.01
N PRO A 61 -17.58 5.70 -2.93
CA PRO A 61 -16.93 5.27 -1.69
C PRO A 61 -16.11 3.98 -1.81
N ARG A 62 -16.22 3.28 -2.95
CA ARG A 62 -15.39 2.12 -3.28
C ARG A 62 -13.91 2.48 -3.34
N TRP A 63 -13.60 3.70 -3.80
CA TRP A 63 -12.25 4.16 -4.03
C TRP A 63 -11.74 4.98 -2.84
N ILE A 64 -10.76 4.44 -2.13
CA ILE A 64 -10.18 5.04 -0.93
C ILE A 64 -8.93 5.82 -1.34
N PRO A 65 -8.90 7.14 -1.22
CA PRO A 65 -7.73 7.90 -1.64
C PRO A 65 -6.53 7.68 -0.71
N CYS A 66 -5.34 7.54 -1.31
CA CYS A 66 -4.06 7.47 -0.64
C CYS A 66 -3.17 8.64 -1.05
N ALA A 67 -2.53 9.28 -0.08
CA ALA A 67 -1.54 10.29 -0.37
C ALA A 67 -0.23 9.67 -0.86
N GLN A 68 0.42 10.31 -1.83
CA GLN A 68 1.78 10.01 -2.23
C GLN A 68 2.53 11.33 -2.40
N VAL A 69 3.63 11.50 -1.70
CA VAL A 69 4.43 12.73 -1.75
C VAL A 69 5.88 12.40 -2.02
N ASN A 70 6.62 13.35 -2.59
CA ASN A 70 8.06 13.22 -2.77
C ASN A 70 8.80 13.73 -1.52
N PRO A 71 9.40 12.85 -0.70
CA PRO A 71 10.05 13.27 0.54
C PRO A 71 11.22 14.24 0.34
N GLN A 72 11.81 14.30 -0.87
CA GLN A 72 12.89 15.24 -1.17
C GLN A 72 12.45 16.71 -1.10
N HIS A 73 11.15 16.99 -1.18
CA HIS A 73 10.62 18.35 -1.03
C HIS A 73 10.54 18.82 0.44
N GLY A 74 10.99 18.01 1.42
CA GLY A 74 11.11 18.40 2.82
C GLY A 74 9.80 18.92 3.41
N GLU A 75 9.80 20.15 3.95
CA GLU A 75 8.63 20.76 4.59
C GLU A 75 7.41 20.88 3.65
N GLN A 76 7.64 21.06 2.34
CA GLN A 76 6.57 21.10 1.36
C GLN A 76 5.87 19.73 1.29
N ALA A 77 6.61 18.62 1.26
CA ALA A 77 6.01 17.28 1.26
C ALA A 77 5.20 17.01 2.54
N VAL A 78 5.66 17.51 3.68
CA VAL A 78 4.93 17.43 4.96
C VAL A 78 3.61 18.20 4.87
N ALA A 79 3.62 19.41 4.33
CA ALA A 79 2.42 20.23 4.16
C ALA A 79 1.44 19.59 3.17
N GLU A 80 1.92 19.09 2.03
CA GLU A 80 1.13 18.38 1.03
C GLU A 80 0.47 17.12 1.60
N PHE A 81 1.22 16.32 2.37
CA PHE A 81 0.66 15.13 3.02
C PHE A 81 -0.41 15.49 4.04
N ARG A 82 -0.15 16.49 4.89
CA ARG A 82 -1.14 16.96 5.86
C ARG A 82 -2.42 17.40 5.16
N GLN A 83 -2.31 18.21 4.11
CA GLN A 83 -3.45 18.64 3.30
C GLN A 83 -4.20 17.44 2.68
N ALA A 84 -3.47 16.46 2.13
CA ALA A 84 -4.07 15.28 1.53
C ALA A 84 -4.95 14.51 2.53
N VAL A 85 -4.54 14.42 3.79
CA VAL A 85 -5.35 13.76 4.83
C VAL A 85 -6.50 14.64 5.32
N THR A 86 -6.21 15.91 5.70
CA THR A 86 -7.18 16.75 6.41
C THR A 86 -8.23 17.39 5.52
N GLU A 87 -7.89 17.71 4.26
CA GLU A 87 -8.79 18.36 3.32
C GLU A 87 -9.30 17.41 2.23
N PHE A 88 -8.46 16.44 1.80
CA PHE A 88 -8.81 15.55 0.70
C PHE A 88 -9.25 14.15 1.16
N GLY A 89 -9.16 13.85 2.45
CA GLY A 89 -9.66 12.61 3.03
C GLY A 89 -8.81 11.37 2.72
N CYS A 90 -7.53 11.53 2.36
CA CYS A 90 -6.64 10.40 2.18
C CYS A 90 -6.51 9.59 3.47
N ARG A 91 -6.61 8.26 3.35
CA ARG A 91 -6.63 7.33 4.49
C ARG A 91 -5.31 6.61 4.71
N MET A 92 -4.34 6.83 3.85
CA MET A 92 -3.02 6.19 3.87
C MET A 92 -1.97 7.10 3.24
N LEU A 93 -0.70 6.91 3.59
CA LEU A 93 0.45 7.48 2.91
C LEU A 93 1.19 6.39 2.13
N LYS A 94 1.54 6.64 0.87
CA LYS A 94 2.51 5.83 0.11
C LYS A 94 3.88 6.49 0.14
N LEU A 95 4.89 5.73 0.58
CA LEU A 95 6.31 6.07 0.46
C LEU A 95 6.99 5.20 -0.59
N MET A 96 7.78 5.83 -1.47
CA MET A 96 8.48 5.18 -2.59
C MET A 96 10.00 5.42 -2.48
N PRO A 97 10.71 4.76 -1.52
CA PRO A 97 12.12 5.01 -1.24
C PRO A 97 13.03 4.89 -2.46
N SER A 98 12.83 3.87 -3.29
CA SER A 98 13.61 3.63 -4.49
C SER A 98 13.36 4.66 -5.61
N ILE A 99 12.12 5.10 -5.78
CA ILE A 99 11.74 6.07 -6.83
C ILE A 99 12.25 7.47 -6.49
N TYR A 100 12.05 7.89 -5.24
CA TYR A 100 12.45 9.23 -4.79
C TYR A 100 13.86 9.26 -4.20
N ASN A 101 14.62 8.16 -4.28
CA ASN A 101 15.97 8.05 -3.72
C ASN A 101 16.04 8.58 -2.27
N THR A 102 15.08 8.20 -1.44
CA THR A 102 14.95 8.66 -0.05
C THR A 102 14.83 7.45 0.88
N PRO A 103 15.90 7.10 1.62
CA PRO A 103 15.85 5.98 2.56
C PRO A 103 14.72 6.13 3.59
N PRO A 104 14.07 5.03 4.03
CA PRO A 104 13.00 5.06 5.03
C PRO A 104 13.45 5.72 6.35
N THR A 105 14.71 5.58 6.70
CA THR A 105 15.31 6.15 7.92
C THR A 105 15.78 7.58 7.78
N SER A 106 15.61 8.23 6.63
CA SER A 106 16.01 9.61 6.39
C SER A 106 15.22 10.62 7.23
N PRO A 107 15.76 11.83 7.50
CA PRO A 107 15.02 12.88 8.21
C PRO A 107 13.68 13.22 7.54
N ASN A 108 13.65 13.31 6.21
CA ASN A 108 12.43 13.64 5.47
C ASN A 108 11.36 12.55 5.57
N ALA A 109 11.74 11.28 5.46
CA ALA A 109 10.80 10.17 5.65
C ALA A 109 10.26 10.16 7.10
N ARG A 110 11.11 10.41 8.11
CA ARG A 110 10.66 10.50 9.50
C ARG A 110 9.71 11.67 9.74
N ALA A 111 9.92 12.82 9.12
CA ALA A 111 8.98 13.94 9.23
C ALA A 111 7.58 13.59 8.71
N LEU A 112 7.48 12.81 7.63
CA LEU A 112 6.22 12.26 7.13
C LEU A 112 5.62 11.23 8.09
N MET A 113 6.43 10.37 8.69
CA MET A 113 5.97 9.41 9.71
C MET A 113 5.45 10.10 10.97
N ASP A 114 6.04 11.23 11.38
CA ASP A 114 5.54 12.03 12.50
C ASP A 114 4.13 12.56 12.22
N VAL A 115 3.86 13.00 10.98
CA VAL A 115 2.51 13.42 10.55
C VAL A 115 1.56 12.22 10.46
N ALA A 116 2.01 11.08 9.92
CA ALA A 116 1.20 9.87 9.86
C ALA A 116 0.74 9.42 11.26
N ARG A 117 1.65 9.45 12.24
CA ARG A 117 1.36 9.16 13.65
C ARG A 117 0.37 10.16 14.24
N GLU A 118 0.59 11.46 14.03
CA GLU A 118 -0.28 12.53 14.53
C GLU A 118 -1.72 12.41 13.99
N LEU A 119 -1.86 12.07 12.71
CA LEU A 119 -3.15 11.97 12.03
C LEU A 119 -3.78 10.57 12.11
N GLY A 120 -3.07 9.59 12.67
CA GLY A 120 -3.57 8.22 12.85
C GLY A 120 -3.80 7.46 11.54
N VAL A 121 -2.97 7.70 10.52
CA VAL A 121 -3.08 7.03 9.22
C VAL A 121 -1.98 5.99 9.00
N ALA A 122 -2.30 4.92 8.29
CA ALA A 122 -1.35 3.87 7.93
C ALA A 122 -0.37 4.35 6.86
N VAL A 123 0.78 3.69 6.78
CA VAL A 123 1.83 3.99 5.79
C VAL A 123 2.15 2.75 4.97
N ASN A 124 2.04 2.84 3.65
CA ASN A 124 2.48 1.83 2.70
C ASN A 124 3.88 2.20 2.19
N ILE A 125 4.87 1.32 2.37
CA ILE A 125 6.26 1.56 1.99
C ILE A 125 6.70 0.54 0.94
N HIS A 126 7.15 1.05 -0.21
CA HIS A 126 7.72 0.23 -1.27
C HIS A 126 9.02 -0.45 -0.83
N SER A 127 9.03 -1.79 -0.76
CA SER A 127 10.10 -2.58 -0.18
C SER A 127 10.96 -3.32 -1.21
N THR A 128 11.32 -2.66 -2.30
CA THR A 128 12.18 -3.24 -3.33
C THR A 128 13.30 -2.28 -3.75
N GLY A 129 14.37 -2.85 -4.29
CA GLY A 129 15.45 -2.08 -4.90
C GLY A 129 16.24 -1.22 -3.91
N ASN A 130 16.94 -0.24 -4.45
CA ASN A 130 17.73 0.69 -3.65
C ASN A 130 16.83 1.50 -2.70
N ASN A 131 17.28 1.67 -1.48
CA ASN A 131 16.57 2.39 -0.41
C ASN A 131 15.23 1.75 0.05
N GLY A 132 14.85 0.58 -0.47
CA GLY A 132 13.66 -0.16 -0.03
C GLY A 132 13.99 -1.38 0.85
N ASP A 133 15.14 -1.40 1.51
CA ASP A 133 15.60 -2.50 2.35
C ASP A 133 14.62 -2.78 3.50
N PRO A 134 14.10 -4.02 3.62
CA PRO A 134 13.20 -4.40 4.70
C PRO A 134 13.76 -4.16 6.10
N LEU A 135 15.07 -4.25 6.33
CA LEU A 135 15.69 -3.94 7.63
C LEU A 135 15.63 -2.46 7.97
N GLU A 136 15.78 -1.58 6.98
CA GLU A 136 15.60 -0.13 7.19
C GLU A 136 14.13 0.21 7.48
N ILE A 137 13.19 -0.45 6.79
CA ILE A 137 11.75 -0.34 7.09
C ILE A 137 11.47 -0.86 8.50
N GLY A 138 12.08 -1.97 8.91
CA GLY A 138 12.00 -2.49 10.27
C GLY A 138 12.57 -1.51 11.32
N ALA A 139 13.68 -0.84 11.02
CA ALA A 139 14.26 0.18 11.88
C ALA A 139 13.33 1.41 12.02
N LEU A 140 12.65 1.80 10.94
CA LEU A 140 11.62 2.83 10.97
C LEU A 140 10.42 2.39 11.81
N ALA A 141 9.92 1.18 11.60
CA ALA A 141 8.77 0.63 12.31
C ALA A 141 8.98 0.59 13.84
N ARG A 142 10.19 0.22 14.31
CA ARG A 142 10.55 0.26 15.73
C ARG A 142 10.45 1.66 16.35
N ARG A 143 10.71 2.69 15.55
CA ARG A 143 10.61 4.08 15.99
C ARG A 143 9.17 4.59 16.06
N TYR A 144 8.27 3.97 15.30
CA TYR A 144 6.85 4.32 15.18
C TYR A 144 5.95 3.11 15.44
N PRO A 145 6.00 2.49 16.65
CA PRO A 145 5.32 1.24 16.92
C PRO A 145 3.79 1.34 16.89
N ASP A 146 3.26 2.53 16.97
CA ASP A 146 1.85 2.91 16.93
C ASP A 146 1.33 3.23 15.52
N VAL A 147 2.20 3.28 14.51
CA VAL A 147 1.82 3.51 13.11
C VAL A 147 1.78 2.17 12.36
N PRO A 148 0.64 1.74 11.81
CA PRO A 148 0.58 0.57 10.96
C PRO A 148 1.37 0.80 9.67
N ILE A 149 2.27 -0.13 9.33
CA ILE A 149 3.10 -0.06 8.12
C ILE A 149 2.81 -1.27 7.25
N ILE A 150 2.40 -1.05 6.01
CA ILE A 150 2.37 -2.10 4.99
C ILE A 150 3.74 -2.08 4.30
N MET A 151 4.48 -3.17 4.43
CA MET A 151 5.67 -3.42 3.64
C MET A 151 5.22 -4.05 2.32
N ASP A 152 5.11 -3.20 1.32
CA ASP A 152 4.69 -3.56 -0.02
C ASP A 152 5.63 -4.59 -0.66
N HIS A 153 5.12 -5.46 -1.51
CA HIS A 153 5.86 -6.52 -2.19
C HIS A 153 6.54 -7.56 -1.27
N MET A 154 6.33 -7.53 0.04
CA MET A 154 6.94 -8.47 0.99
C MET A 154 8.46 -8.64 0.81
N GLY A 155 9.20 -7.54 0.49
CA GLY A 155 10.63 -7.59 0.17
C GLY A 155 10.95 -8.10 -1.23
N TYR A 156 9.93 -8.34 -2.07
CA TYR A 156 10.09 -8.86 -3.42
C TYR A 156 10.94 -10.16 -3.46
N ARG A 157 11.49 -10.52 -4.64
CA ARG A 157 12.16 -11.83 -4.84
C ARG A 157 13.44 -12.03 -4.02
N ASN A 158 14.18 -10.96 -3.75
CA ASN A 158 15.51 -11.07 -3.16
C ASN A 158 15.52 -10.90 -1.64
N ASP A 159 14.59 -10.14 -1.10
CA ASP A 159 14.60 -9.71 0.31
C ASP A 159 13.42 -10.26 1.12
N GLY A 160 12.66 -11.22 0.58
CA GLY A 160 11.46 -11.75 1.21
C GLY A 160 11.71 -12.36 2.59
N ARG A 161 12.82 -13.10 2.77
CA ARG A 161 13.16 -13.61 4.10
C ARG A 161 13.45 -12.49 5.08
N THR A 162 14.11 -11.43 4.63
CA THR A 162 14.43 -10.25 5.42
C THR A 162 13.17 -9.46 5.79
N ALA A 163 12.19 -9.39 4.87
CA ALA A 163 10.89 -8.78 5.14
C ALA A 163 10.10 -9.51 6.24
N ILE A 164 10.09 -10.84 6.19
CA ILE A 164 9.49 -11.66 7.25
C ILE A 164 10.17 -11.42 8.60
N LEU A 165 11.50 -11.41 8.65
CA LEU A 165 12.26 -11.13 9.88
C LEU A 165 11.95 -9.73 10.42
N ALA A 166 11.92 -8.71 9.55
CA ALA A 166 11.55 -7.37 9.95
C ALA A 166 10.12 -7.29 10.53
N ALA A 167 9.18 -8.06 9.97
CA ALA A 167 7.82 -8.14 10.48
C ALA A 167 7.70 -8.96 11.78
N GLN A 168 8.51 -9.98 11.99
CA GLN A 168 8.59 -10.70 13.27
C GLN A 168 9.00 -9.78 14.42
N ASP A 169 10.02 -8.95 14.17
CA ASP A 169 10.56 -8.01 15.17
C ASP A 169 9.65 -6.79 15.41
N ASN A 170 8.73 -6.49 14.48
CA ASN A 170 7.90 -5.29 14.53
C ASN A 170 6.43 -5.64 14.27
N PRO A 171 5.60 -5.76 15.32
CA PRO A 171 4.21 -6.20 15.20
C PRO A 171 3.30 -5.22 14.43
N ASN A 172 3.73 -3.98 14.23
CA ASN A 172 3.04 -2.98 13.42
C ASN A 172 3.35 -3.07 11.91
N ILE A 173 4.21 -4.01 11.46
CA ILE A 173 4.44 -4.28 10.04
C ILE A 173 3.45 -5.34 9.55
N TYR A 174 2.79 -5.02 8.45
CA TYR A 174 1.97 -5.89 7.63
C TYR A 174 2.70 -6.16 6.31
N LEU A 175 2.57 -7.36 5.77
CA LEU A 175 3.21 -7.75 4.51
C LEU A 175 2.19 -7.70 3.37
N GLY A 176 2.45 -6.82 2.39
CA GLY A 176 1.60 -6.64 1.21
C GLY A 176 1.94 -7.62 0.09
N THR A 177 0.96 -8.36 -0.43
CA THR A 177 1.19 -9.45 -1.38
C THR A 177 1.43 -9.01 -2.82
N THR A 178 1.39 -7.72 -3.11
CA THR A 178 1.64 -7.18 -4.45
C THR A 178 2.89 -7.83 -5.07
N ILE A 179 2.81 -8.23 -6.33
CA ILE A 179 3.90 -8.90 -7.10
C ILE A 179 4.42 -10.20 -6.45
N ALA A 180 4.53 -10.26 -5.11
CA ALA A 180 5.01 -11.45 -4.38
C ALA A 180 4.00 -12.61 -4.42
N SER A 181 2.75 -12.36 -4.74
CA SER A 181 1.66 -13.35 -4.77
C SER A 181 1.81 -14.45 -5.83
N PHE A 182 2.79 -14.35 -6.72
CA PHE A 182 3.08 -15.41 -7.68
C PHE A 182 3.67 -16.69 -7.07
N GLU A 183 4.11 -16.63 -5.82
CA GLU A 183 4.67 -17.78 -5.10
C GLU A 183 3.86 -18.08 -3.83
N PRO A 184 2.81 -18.93 -3.91
CA PRO A 184 1.97 -19.28 -2.76
C PRO A 184 2.76 -19.82 -1.55
N SER A 185 3.89 -20.51 -1.80
CA SER A 185 4.78 -20.99 -0.75
C SER A 185 5.41 -19.88 0.07
N PHE A 186 5.66 -18.73 -0.55
CA PHE A 186 6.21 -17.58 0.15
C PHE A 186 5.17 -16.92 1.07
N ILE A 187 3.92 -16.81 0.60
CA ILE A 187 2.79 -16.35 1.43
C ILE A 187 2.56 -17.33 2.59
N ALA A 188 2.62 -18.65 2.31
CA ALA A 188 2.50 -19.67 3.36
C ALA A 188 3.56 -19.53 4.46
N ASN A 189 4.82 -19.29 4.09
CA ASN A 189 5.89 -19.03 5.04
C ASN A 189 5.61 -17.76 5.86
N ALA A 190 5.17 -16.68 5.22
CA ALA A 190 4.85 -15.44 5.91
C ALA A 190 3.71 -15.66 6.92
N ILE A 191 2.64 -16.38 6.53
CA ILE A 191 1.54 -16.74 7.43
C ILE A 191 2.04 -17.52 8.64
N GLN A 192 2.90 -18.51 8.41
CA GLN A 192 3.46 -19.34 9.50
C GLN A 192 4.29 -18.52 10.49
N GLU A 193 5.04 -17.54 10.00
CA GLU A 193 6.02 -16.80 10.80
C GLU A 193 5.44 -15.55 11.49
N VAL A 194 4.43 -14.89 10.88
CA VAL A 194 3.90 -13.63 11.39
C VAL A 194 2.37 -13.64 11.62
N GLY A 195 1.67 -14.68 11.20
CA GLY A 195 0.20 -14.80 11.29
C GLY A 195 -0.52 -14.24 10.06
N ALA A 196 -1.67 -14.83 9.75
CA ALA A 196 -2.50 -14.44 8.60
C ALA A 196 -3.08 -13.01 8.74
N GLU A 197 -3.29 -12.57 9.99
CA GLU A 197 -3.82 -11.25 10.33
C GLU A 197 -2.89 -10.09 9.96
N ARG A 198 -1.66 -10.39 9.53
CA ARG A 198 -0.67 -9.41 9.09
C ARG A 198 -0.30 -9.51 7.61
N ILE A 199 -1.04 -10.28 6.83
CA ILE A 199 -0.88 -10.36 5.37
C ILE A 199 -2.02 -9.60 4.71
N ILE A 200 -1.71 -8.71 3.77
CA ILE A 200 -2.71 -7.85 3.11
C ILE A 200 -2.60 -8.01 1.60
N PHE A 201 -3.73 -8.27 0.96
CA PHE A 201 -3.85 -8.37 -0.50
C PHE A 201 -3.71 -7.03 -1.19
N GLY A 202 -2.91 -6.99 -2.25
CA GLY A 202 -2.84 -5.92 -3.23
C GLY A 202 -2.43 -6.43 -4.60
N SER A 203 -2.90 -5.79 -5.66
CA SER A 203 -2.60 -6.17 -7.03
C SER A 203 -1.41 -5.43 -7.64
N ASN A 204 -1.20 -4.18 -7.27
CA ASN A 204 -0.29 -3.26 -7.95
C ASN A 204 -0.77 -2.88 -9.37
N LEU A 205 -2.10 -2.84 -9.59
CA LEU A 205 -2.69 -2.44 -10.87
C LEU A 205 -2.28 -0.98 -11.24
N PRO A 206 -1.90 -0.66 -12.45
CA PRO A 206 -1.97 -1.45 -13.69
C PRO A 206 -0.76 -2.35 -13.99
N ASN A 207 0.26 -2.41 -13.11
CA ASN A 207 1.47 -3.20 -13.37
C ASN A 207 1.24 -4.72 -13.25
N CYS A 208 0.23 -5.13 -12.49
CA CYS A 208 -0.21 -6.51 -12.34
C CYS A 208 -1.74 -6.55 -12.26
N TYR A 209 -2.34 -7.71 -12.46
CA TYR A 209 -3.79 -7.86 -12.50
C TYR A 209 -4.34 -8.48 -11.22
N PRO A 210 -5.45 -7.94 -10.66
CA PRO A 210 -5.99 -8.39 -9.38
C PRO A 210 -6.50 -9.84 -9.42
N ASP A 211 -7.07 -10.30 -10.53
CA ASP A 211 -7.52 -11.69 -10.70
C ASP A 211 -6.37 -12.69 -10.60
N LEU A 212 -5.19 -12.37 -11.15
CA LEU A 212 -4.00 -13.21 -11.02
C LEU A 212 -3.45 -13.21 -9.59
N ALA A 213 -3.44 -12.06 -8.94
CA ALA A 213 -2.97 -11.94 -7.56
C ALA A 213 -3.88 -12.70 -6.57
N ILE A 214 -5.20 -12.60 -6.73
CA ILE A 214 -6.19 -13.35 -5.95
C ILE A 214 -6.04 -14.85 -6.20
N GLU A 215 -5.93 -15.27 -7.46
CA GLU A 215 -5.75 -16.68 -7.81
C GLU A 215 -4.48 -17.27 -7.19
N ALA A 216 -3.38 -16.52 -7.18
CA ALA A 216 -2.15 -16.97 -6.54
C ALA A 216 -2.32 -17.19 -5.02
N ILE A 217 -3.07 -16.32 -4.33
CA ILE A 217 -3.41 -16.51 -2.91
C ILE A 217 -4.26 -17.77 -2.72
N ARG A 218 -5.31 -17.95 -3.54
CA ARG A 218 -6.21 -19.11 -3.48
C ARG A 218 -5.48 -20.43 -3.73
N ARG A 219 -4.46 -20.44 -4.60
CA ARG A 219 -3.61 -21.62 -4.82
C ARG A 219 -2.83 -22.06 -3.60
N GLY A 220 -2.64 -21.18 -2.64
CA GLY A 220 -2.06 -21.53 -1.34
C GLY A 220 -2.94 -22.42 -0.50
N LYS A 221 -4.26 -22.50 -0.78
CA LYS A 221 -5.26 -23.34 -0.08
C LYS A 221 -5.24 -23.12 1.43
N PHE A 222 -5.19 -21.88 1.85
CA PHE A 222 -5.07 -21.48 3.25
C PHE A 222 -6.36 -21.69 4.07
N GLY A 223 -7.50 -21.95 3.39
CA GLY A 223 -8.82 -22.02 3.99
C GLY A 223 -9.56 -20.69 3.96
N GLU A 224 -10.90 -20.76 3.95
CA GLU A 224 -11.79 -19.61 3.72
C GLU A 224 -11.58 -18.47 4.72
N GLU A 225 -11.35 -18.79 6.00
CA GLU A 225 -11.14 -17.77 7.04
C GLU A 225 -9.85 -16.99 6.82
N VAL A 226 -8.75 -17.68 6.49
CA VAL A 226 -7.44 -17.06 6.21
C VAL A 226 -7.50 -16.26 4.93
N GLU A 227 -8.11 -16.80 3.88
CA GLU A 227 -8.30 -16.08 2.61
C GLU A 227 -9.12 -14.81 2.80
N ALA A 228 -10.22 -14.85 3.56
CA ALA A 228 -11.04 -13.68 3.85
C ALA A 228 -10.28 -12.60 4.65
N LEU A 229 -9.39 -13.00 5.57
CA LEU A 229 -8.51 -12.05 6.26
C LEU A 229 -7.56 -11.36 5.28
N ILE A 230 -6.86 -12.14 4.45
CA ILE A 230 -5.86 -11.63 3.51
C ILE A 230 -6.52 -10.74 2.44
N LEU A 231 -7.62 -11.21 1.84
CA LEU A 231 -8.28 -10.57 0.71
C LEU A 231 -9.02 -9.27 1.07
N GLY A 232 -9.23 -8.97 2.37
CA GLY A 232 -9.89 -7.71 2.73
C GLY A 232 -9.99 -7.45 4.21
N GLY A 233 -10.18 -8.49 5.04
CA GLY A 233 -10.43 -8.31 6.49
C GLY A 233 -9.33 -7.54 7.21
N ASN A 234 -8.07 -7.77 6.87
CA ASN A 234 -6.95 -7.10 7.50
C ASN A 234 -6.88 -5.61 7.11
N LEU A 235 -7.09 -5.30 5.83
CA LEU A 235 -7.12 -3.93 5.34
C LEU A 235 -8.33 -3.16 5.91
N ALA A 236 -9.51 -3.79 5.91
CA ALA A 236 -10.72 -3.21 6.50
C ALA A 236 -10.51 -2.82 7.97
N ARG A 237 -9.93 -3.75 8.76
CA ARG A 237 -9.58 -3.48 10.17
C ARG A 237 -8.59 -2.34 10.31
N MET A 238 -7.51 -2.33 9.49
CA MET A 238 -6.49 -1.28 9.50
C MET A 238 -7.08 0.10 9.20
N LEU A 239 -8.01 0.18 8.25
CA LEU A 239 -8.65 1.43 7.84
C LEU A 239 -9.90 1.78 8.67
N GLY A 240 -10.32 0.94 9.63
CA GLY A 240 -11.54 1.16 10.41
C GLY A 240 -12.80 1.16 9.54
N ILE A 241 -12.84 0.29 8.53
CA ILE A 241 -13.99 0.07 7.65
C ILE A 241 -14.70 -1.18 8.19
N ALA A 242 -15.93 -1.01 8.69
CA ALA A 242 -16.75 -2.08 9.25
C ALA A 242 -17.64 -2.71 8.18
#